data_cb5a4eeca4cfe2484c86c3263c10593f
#
_entry.id   cb5a4eeca4cfe2484c86c3263c10593f
#
_cell.length_a   1.000
_cell.length_b   1.000
_cell.length_c   1.000
_cell.angle_alpha   90.00
_cell.angle_beta   90.00
_cell.angle_gamma   90.00
#
_symmetry.space_group_name_H-M   'P 1'
#
loop_
_entity.id
_entity.type
_entity.pdbx_description
1 polymer ?
#
loop_
_entity_poly.entity_id
_entity_poly.type
_entity_poly.pdbx_seq_one_letter_code
_entity_poly.pdbx_strand_id
1 'polypeptide(L)'
;FWGMTTKPVVVSNACISGVSAQILAQRLLLQGHCRYAVVAGGDEQSRFIVSGFQSFKALSPTRCRPYDAQRDGLNLGEAAAAMVLKAKAAEEVLADDWVLRAGSVRNDANHISGPSRVGEGSFQALKRVTEGATDNELAFVNAHGTATLYNDEMESIAINRAGLSDVPV
;
A
#
# COMPACT_ATOMS: atom_id res chain seq x y z
N PHE A 1 14.26 23.43 -6.77
CA PHE A 1 14.93 22.49 -7.64
C PHE A 1 14.15 22.29 -8.95
N TRP A 2 12.84 22.11 -8.85
CA TRP A 2 11.92 21.92 -10.00
C TRP A 2 11.22 23.21 -10.44
N GLY A 3 11.58 24.38 -9.92
CA GLY A 3 10.88 25.64 -10.18
C GLY A 3 9.41 25.66 -9.70
N MET A 4 9.02 24.71 -8.89
CA MET A 4 7.65 24.62 -8.36
C MET A 4 7.45 25.68 -7.27
N THR A 5 6.39 26.46 -7.43
CA THR A 5 5.96 27.47 -6.44
C THR A 5 4.92 26.96 -5.46
N THR A 6 4.31 25.81 -5.76
CA THR A 6 3.31 25.17 -4.91
C THR A 6 3.97 24.45 -3.75
N LYS A 7 3.48 24.67 -2.53
CA LYS A 7 3.95 23.94 -1.36
C LYS A 7 3.60 22.46 -1.49
N PRO A 8 4.54 21.55 -1.20
CA PRO A 8 4.25 20.12 -1.19
C PRO A 8 3.30 19.77 -0.03
N VAL A 9 2.44 18.80 -0.26
CA VAL A 9 1.64 18.18 0.82
C VAL A 9 2.41 16.95 1.27
N VAL A 10 2.77 16.92 2.54
CA VAL A 10 3.47 15.78 3.15
C VAL A 10 2.43 14.82 3.72
N VAL A 11 2.51 13.57 3.30
CA VAL A 11 1.67 12.47 3.81
C VAL A 11 2.56 11.49 4.57
N SER A 12 2.24 11.29 5.85
CA SER A 12 2.96 10.34 6.71
C SER A 12 1.95 9.44 7.40
N ASN A 13 1.94 8.17 7.01
CA ASN A 13 1.07 7.14 7.56
C ASN A 13 1.78 5.78 7.56
N ALA A 14 2.96 5.73 8.16
CA ALA A 14 3.82 4.54 8.22
C ALA A 14 3.96 3.88 6.83
N CYS A 15 3.87 2.57 6.76
CA CYS A 15 4.08 1.78 5.53
C CYS A 15 3.09 2.10 4.41
N ILE A 16 1.92 2.66 4.71
CA ILE A 16 0.91 3.03 3.71
C ILE A 16 1.01 4.49 3.25
N SER A 17 2.07 5.23 3.62
CA SER A 17 2.22 6.64 3.24
C SER A 17 2.17 6.85 1.73
N GLY A 18 2.86 6.00 0.96
CA GLY A 18 2.88 6.07 -0.50
C GLY A 18 1.50 5.88 -1.13
N VAL A 19 0.74 4.88 -0.67
CA VAL A 19 -0.64 4.64 -1.12
C VAL A 19 -1.56 5.80 -0.71
N SER A 20 -1.42 6.28 0.52
CA SER A 20 -2.21 7.41 1.01
C SER A 20 -1.95 8.69 0.21
N ALA A 21 -0.70 8.93 -0.20
CA ALA A 21 -0.34 10.06 -1.07
C ALA A 21 -0.96 9.94 -2.46
N GLN A 22 -1.00 8.74 -3.04
CA GLN A 22 -1.68 8.49 -4.32
C GLN A 22 -3.19 8.74 -4.22
N ILE A 23 -3.83 8.26 -3.16
CA ILE A 23 -5.26 8.48 -2.92
C ILE A 23 -5.57 9.98 -2.76
N LEU A 24 -4.73 10.71 -2.04
CA LEU A 24 -4.89 12.15 -1.88
C LEU A 24 -4.72 12.87 -3.23
N ALA A 25 -3.69 12.52 -4.00
CA ALA A 25 -3.47 13.07 -5.34
C ALA A 25 -4.66 12.82 -6.27
N GLN A 26 -5.20 11.60 -6.28
CA GLN A 26 -6.41 11.25 -7.03
C GLN A 26 -7.59 12.16 -6.66
N ARG A 27 -7.83 12.36 -5.38
CA ARG A 27 -8.93 13.22 -4.90
C ARG A 27 -8.76 14.68 -5.34
N LEU A 28 -7.54 15.22 -5.23
CA LEU A 28 -7.25 16.59 -5.65
C LEU A 28 -7.41 16.79 -7.16
N LEU A 29 -7.01 15.81 -7.95
CA LEU A 29 -7.20 15.81 -9.40
C LEU A 29 -8.69 15.75 -9.78
N LEU A 30 -9.45 14.82 -9.19
CA LEU A 30 -10.88 14.66 -9.46
C LEU A 30 -11.72 15.87 -9.03
N GLN A 31 -11.26 16.61 -8.01
CA GLN A 31 -11.88 17.86 -7.56
C GLN A 31 -11.41 19.08 -8.37
N GLY A 32 -10.53 18.90 -9.34
CA GLY A 32 -10.04 20.00 -10.20
C GLY A 32 -9.07 20.96 -9.52
N HIS A 33 -8.52 20.60 -8.35
CA HIS A 33 -7.53 21.45 -7.66
C HIS A 33 -6.21 21.57 -8.40
N CYS A 34 -5.86 20.58 -9.21
CA CYS A 34 -4.67 20.59 -10.07
C CYS A 34 -4.92 19.78 -11.34
N ARG A 35 -4.13 20.05 -12.38
CA ARG A 35 -4.18 19.28 -13.64
C ARG A 35 -3.26 18.06 -13.63
N TYR A 36 -2.17 18.16 -12.88
CA TYR A 36 -1.18 17.11 -12.67
C TYR A 36 -0.82 17.04 -11.20
N ALA A 37 -0.58 15.85 -10.70
CA ALA A 37 -0.04 15.63 -9.38
C ALA A 37 1.21 14.76 -9.48
N VAL A 38 2.30 15.20 -8.87
CA VAL A 38 3.51 14.39 -8.70
C VAL A 38 3.47 13.79 -7.32
N VAL A 39 3.46 12.46 -7.25
CA VAL A 39 3.57 11.70 -6.00
C VAL A 39 4.97 11.14 -5.94
N ALA A 40 5.71 11.48 -4.89
CA ALA A 40 7.05 10.98 -4.66
C ALA A 40 7.15 10.41 -3.25
N GLY A 41 7.88 9.34 -3.10
CA GLY A 41 8.19 8.70 -1.82
C GLY A 41 9.60 8.15 -1.84
N GLY A 42 10.17 8.02 -0.65
CA GLY A 42 11.50 7.45 -0.49
C GLY A 42 11.71 7.02 0.95
N ASP A 43 12.43 5.93 1.11
CA ASP A 43 12.87 5.42 2.40
C ASP A 43 14.38 5.27 2.39
N GLU A 44 15.00 5.72 3.48
CA GLU A 44 16.42 5.58 3.77
C GLU A 44 16.58 4.82 5.08
N GLN A 45 17.54 3.91 5.15
CA GLN A 45 17.87 3.22 6.36
C GLN A 45 18.63 4.15 7.32
N SER A 46 18.06 4.37 8.47
CA SER A 46 18.71 5.07 9.57
C SER A 46 18.90 4.16 10.76
N ARG A 47 19.84 4.52 11.65
CA ARG A 47 20.02 3.78 12.92
C ARG A 47 18.72 3.72 13.73
N PHE A 48 17.91 4.77 13.67
CA PHE A 48 16.62 4.81 14.35
C PHE A 48 15.66 3.75 13.80
N ILE A 49 15.52 3.67 12.47
CA ILE A 49 14.65 2.68 11.82
C ILE A 49 15.12 1.25 12.10
N VAL A 50 16.41 0.98 11.91
CA VAL A 50 16.98 -0.35 12.15
C VAL A 50 16.77 -0.77 13.61
N SER A 51 17.11 0.11 14.58
CA SER A 51 16.93 -0.19 16.01
C SER A 51 15.47 -0.39 16.39
N GLY A 52 14.55 0.39 15.77
CA GLY A 52 13.12 0.23 15.98
C GLY A 52 12.63 -1.15 15.57
N PHE A 53 12.92 -1.59 14.34
CA PHE A 53 12.53 -2.92 13.86
C PHE A 53 13.23 -4.06 14.60
N GLN A 54 14.48 -3.86 15.05
CA GLN A 54 15.17 -4.82 15.93
C GLN A 54 14.45 -4.97 17.27
N SER A 55 14.00 -3.86 17.87
CA SER A 55 13.30 -3.89 19.16
C SER A 55 11.98 -4.65 19.08
N PHE A 56 11.32 -4.64 17.94
CA PHE A 56 10.12 -5.44 17.67
C PHE A 56 10.42 -6.90 17.31
N LYS A 57 11.69 -7.27 17.19
CA LYS A 57 12.13 -8.61 16.72
C LYS A 57 11.51 -8.96 15.36
N ALA A 58 11.38 -7.96 14.49
CA ALA A 58 10.72 -8.10 13.20
C ALA A 58 11.69 -8.34 12.03
N LEU A 59 13.01 -8.26 12.28
CA LEU A 59 14.03 -8.45 11.24
C LEU A 59 14.44 -9.91 11.13
N SER A 60 14.46 -10.42 9.89
CA SER A 60 15.05 -11.71 9.57
C SER A 60 16.57 -11.62 9.50
N PRO A 61 17.31 -12.61 10.02
CA PRO A 61 18.76 -12.72 9.83
C PRO A 61 19.13 -13.20 8.42
N THR A 62 18.16 -13.67 7.65
CA THR A 62 18.33 -14.20 6.29
C THR A 62 17.41 -13.44 5.32
N ARG A 63 17.32 -13.88 4.08
CA ARG A 63 16.36 -13.32 3.12
C ARG A 63 14.93 -13.56 3.60
N CYS A 64 14.13 -12.50 3.64
CA CYS A 64 12.72 -12.60 4.01
C CYS A 64 11.94 -13.51 3.04
N ARG A 65 10.95 -14.20 3.59
CA ARG A 65 10.12 -15.19 2.88
C ARG A 65 8.65 -14.94 3.19
N PRO A 66 8.03 -13.92 2.55
CA PRO A 66 6.61 -13.64 2.77
C PRO A 66 5.75 -14.89 2.53
N TYR A 67 4.79 -15.12 3.43
CA TYR A 67 3.84 -16.24 3.43
C TYR A 67 4.44 -17.64 3.55
N ASP A 68 5.75 -17.78 3.68
CA ASP A 68 6.40 -19.08 3.93
C ASP A 68 6.09 -19.60 5.35
N ALA A 69 5.99 -20.92 5.50
CA ALA A 69 5.77 -21.55 6.80
C ALA A 69 6.91 -21.31 7.79
N GLN A 70 8.11 -21.09 7.28
CA GLN A 70 9.32 -20.82 8.08
C GLN A 70 9.74 -19.35 8.04
N ARG A 71 8.81 -18.44 7.75
CA ARG A 71 9.07 -17.01 7.77
C ARG A 71 9.45 -16.54 9.16
N ASP A 72 10.40 -15.66 9.25
CA ASP A 72 11.01 -15.22 10.52
C ASP A 72 11.23 -13.71 10.61
N GLY A 73 10.75 -12.94 9.65
CA GLY A 73 10.81 -11.49 9.64
C GLY A 73 11.12 -10.87 8.28
N LEU A 74 11.18 -9.56 8.28
CA LEU A 74 11.42 -8.74 7.10
C LEU A 74 12.89 -8.35 6.94
N ASN A 75 13.26 -7.90 5.75
CA ASN A 75 14.51 -7.18 5.51
C ASN A 75 14.20 -5.71 5.23
N LEU A 76 15.02 -4.82 5.76
CA LEU A 76 14.94 -3.39 5.45
C LEU A 76 15.64 -3.11 4.12
N GLY A 77 15.07 -2.22 3.33
CA GLY A 77 15.64 -1.73 2.08
C GLY A 77 15.66 -0.21 2.01
N GLU A 78 16.27 0.30 0.98
CA GLU A 78 16.23 1.73 0.60
C GLU A 78 15.73 1.83 -0.82
N ALA A 79 14.79 2.74 -1.05
CA ALA A 79 14.28 3.00 -2.38
C ALA A 79 13.62 4.38 -2.46
N ALA A 80 13.57 4.94 -3.64
CA ALA A 80 12.77 6.10 -3.96
C ALA A 80 12.01 5.86 -5.26
N ALA A 81 10.77 6.34 -5.31
CA ALA A 81 9.93 6.27 -6.48
C ALA A 81 9.10 7.54 -6.64
N ALA A 82 8.75 7.84 -7.87
CA ALA A 82 7.84 8.93 -8.18
C ALA A 82 6.90 8.51 -9.31
N MET A 83 5.67 9.06 -9.28
CA MET A 83 4.73 8.94 -10.37
C MET A 83 4.06 10.28 -10.66
N VAL A 84 3.63 10.46 -11.89
CA VAL A 84 2.86 11.62 -12.32
C VAL A 84 1.45 11.15 -12.65
N LEU A 85 0.47 11.75 -12.01
CA LEU A 85 -0.94 11.48 -12.23
C LEU A 85 -1.59 12.66 -12.97
N LYS A 86 -2.54 12.35 -13.85
CA LYS A 86 -3.37 13.31 -14.58
C LYS A 86 -4.82 12.82 -14.55
N ALA A 87 -5.76 13.72 -14.35
CA ALA A 87 -7.17 13.42 -14.58
C ALA A 87 -7.44 13.36 -16.10
N LYS A 88 -8.17 12.34 -16.54
CA LYS A 88 -8.69 12.19 -17.90
C LYS A 88 -10.19 11.92 -17.85
N ALA A 89 -10.94 12.41 -18.83
CA ALA A 89 -12.30 11.95 -19.06
C ALA A 89 -12.29 10.49 -19.53
N ALA A 90 -13.37 9.76 -19.32
CA ALA A 90 -13.39 8.32 -19.64
C ALA A 90 -13.10 8.05 -21.12
N GLU A 91 -13.59 8.90 -22.01
CA GLU A 91 -13.37 8.85 -23.45
C GLU A 91 -11.95 9.20 -23.91
N GLU A 92 -11.16 9.81 -23.04
CA GLU A 92 -9.74 10.15 -23.28
C GLU A 92 -8.77 9.05 -22.82
N VAL A 93 -9.28 8.03 -22.13
CA VAL A 93 -8.45 6.92 -21.64
C VAL A 93 -8.10 6.01 -22.80
N LEU A 94 -6.82 5.81 -23.04
CA LEU A 94 -6.30 4.93 -24.09
C LEU A 94 -6.11 3.50 -23.54
N ALA A 95 -6.06 2.53 -24.44
CA ALA A 95 -5.90 1.12 -24.07
C ALA A 95 -4.60 0.83 -23.28
N ASP A 96 -3.55 1.62 -23.53
CA ASP A 96 -2.24 1.48 -22.86
C ASP A 96 -2.09 2.37 -21.62
N ASP A 97 -3.13 3.10 -21.23
CA ASP A 97 -3.08 3.93 -20.02
C ASP A 97 -3.20 3.08 -18.75
N TRP A 98 -2.33 3.34 -17.79
CA TRP A 98 -2.50 2.86 -16.42
C TRP A 98 -3.48 3.76 -15.68
N VAL A 99 -4.54 3.18 -15.15
CA VAL A 99 -5.61 3.94 -14.49
C VAL A 99 -5.69 3.62 -13.01
N LEU A 100 -5.55 4.64 -12.17
CA LEU A 100 -5.83 4.54 -10.74
C LEU A 100 -7.36 4.66 -10.52
N ARG A 101 -8.05 3.52 -10.40
CA ARG A 101 -9.52 3.47 -10.29
C ARG A 101 -10.03 3.87 -8.92
N ALA A 102 -9.49 3.27 -7.87
CA ALA A 102 -9.97 3.46 -6.50
C ALA A 102 -8.84 3.33 -5.49
N GLY A 103 -9.06 3.89 -4.31
CA GLY A 103 -8.18 3.71 -3.18
C GLY A 103 -8.96 3.78 -1.86
N SER A 104 -8.53 3.02 -0.87
CA SER A 104 -9.15 2.98 0.45
C SER A 104 -8.09 2.88 1.55
N VAL A 105 -8.28 3.66 2.60
CA VAL A 105 -7.51 3.57 3.83
C VAL A 105 -8.47 3.27 4.97
N ARG A 106 -8.14 2.30 5.80
CA ARG A 106 -8.93 1.91 6.97
C ARG A 106 -8.03 1.77 8.18
N ASN A 107 -8.60 2.03 9.34
CA ASN A 107 -7.95 1.76 10.61
C ASN A 107 -8.47 0.42 11.15
N ASP A 108 -7.55 -0.46 11.51
CA ASP A 108 -7.89 -1.76 12.12
C ASP A 108 -8.40 -1.60 13.56
N ALA A 109 -7.99 -0.51 14.23
CA ALA A 109 -8.42 -0.13 15.59
C ALA A 109 -8.28 -1.23 16.66
N ASN A 110 -7.33 -2.14 16.46
CA ASN A 110 -7.14 -3.29 17.36
C ASN A 110 -6.08 -3.01 18.43
N HIS A 111 -4.85 -2.75 18.02
CA HIS A 111 -3.71 -2.54 18.91
C HIS A 111 -2.70 -1.58 18.29
N ILE A 112 -1.91 -0.89 19.12
CA ILE A 112 -0.95 0.11 18.65
C ILE A 112 0.15 -0.47 17.73
N SER A 113 0.51 -1.74 17.92
CA SER A 113 1.62 -2.39 17.18
C SER A 113 1.28 -3.76 16.60
N GLY A 114 0.05 -4.23 16.75
CA GLY A 114 -0.36 -5.54 16.28
C GLY A 114 -1.65 -5.51 15.48
N PRO A 115 -1.75 -6.29 14.40
CA PRO A 115 -2.97 -6.39 13.62
C PRO A 115 -4.08 -7.11 14.40
N SER A 116 -5.33 -6.90 14.01
CA SER A 116 -6.44 -7.75 14.46
C SER A 116 -6.27 -9.16 13.89
N ARG A 117 -6.74 -10.16 14.64
CA ARG A 117 -6.63 -11.56 14.21
C ARG A 117 -7.38 -11.86 12.92
N VAL A 118 -8.36 -11.04 12.58
CA VAL A 118 -9.25 -11.25 11.43
C VAL A 118 -8.99 -10.26 10.30
N GLY A 119 -7.99 -9.37 10.44
CA GLY A 119 -7.59 -8.40 9.43
C GLY A 119 -8.72 -7.45 9.02
N GLU A 120 -9.50 -6.94 9.99
CA GLU A 120 -10.71 -6.18 9.70
C GLU A 120 -10.42 -4.94 8.86
N GLY A 121 -9.40 -4.15 9.21
CA GLY A 121 -9.02 -2.96 8.44
C GLY A 121 -8.64 -3.28 7.01
N SER A 122 -7.78 -4.29 6.81
CA SER A 122 -7.36 -4.75 5.49
C SER A 122 -8.55 -5.30 4.68
N PHE A 123 -9.40 -6.12 5.29
CA PHE A 123 -10.62 -6.62 4.66
C PHE A 123 -11.53 -5.49 4.17
N GLN A 124 -11.82 -4.50 5.02
CA GLN A 124 -12.66 -3.37 4.65
C GLN A 124 -12.04 -2.51 3.53
N ALA A 125 -10.71 -2.37 3.52
CA ALA A 125 -10.00 -1.66 2.47
C ALA A 125 -10.10 -2.43 1.14
N LEU A 126 -9.80 -3.73 1.13
CA LEU A 126 -9.90 -4.61 -0.03
C LEU A 126 -11.30 -4.62 -0.59
N LYS A 127 -12.31 -4.92 0.25
CA LYS A 127 -13.72 -4.92 -0.16
C LYS A 127 -14.13 -3.62 -0.86
N ARG A 128 -13.65 -2.47 -0.36
CA ARG A 128 -13.99 -1.17 -0.96
C ARG A 128 -13.36 -0.97 -2.33
N VAL A 129 -12.12 -1.41 -2.54
CA VAL A 129 -11.42 -1.18 -3.82
C VAL A 129 -11.79 -2.20 -4.89
N THR A 130 -12.28 -3.39 -4.48
CA THR A 130 -12.74 -4.43 -5.40
C THR A 130 -14.25 -4.39 -5.64
N GLU A 131 -14.97 -3.44 -5.05
CA GLU A 131 -16.41 -3.30 -5.24
C GLU A 131 -16.76 -3.13 -6.72
N GLY A 132 -17.56 -4.06 -7.24
CA GLY A 132 -17.97 -4.11 -8.65
C GLY A 132 -16.95 -4.71 -9.62
N ALA A 133 -15.79 -5.18 -9.13
CA ALA A 133 -14.88 -6.01 -9.93
C ALA A 133 -15.28 -7.49 -9.84
N THR A 134 -15.09 -8.22 -10.92
CA THR A 134 -15.18 -9.69 -10.92
C THR A 134 -13.80 -10.29 -10.71
N ASP A 135 -13.71 -11.50 -10.17
CA ASP A 135 -12.44 -12.19 -9.90
C ASP A 135 -11.57 -12.33 -11.16
N ASN A 136 -12.18 -12.50 -12.32
CA ASN A 136 -11.49 -12.60 -13.61
C ASN A 136 -10.87 -11.27 -14.10
N GLU A 137 -11.21 -10.14 -13.47
CA GLU A 137 -10.62 -8.83 -13.77
C GLU A 137 -9.39 -8.52 -12.93
N LEU A 138 -9.10 -9.32 -11.92
CA LEU A 138 -7.96 -9.14 -11.02
C LEU A 138 -6.81 -10.05 -11.43
N ALA A 139 -5.73 -9.46 -11.93
CA ALA A 139 -4.55 -10.20 -12.35
C ALA A 139 -3.74 -10.73 -11.16
N PHE A 140 -3.60 -9.91 -10.10
CA PHE A 140 -2.89 -10.29 -8.88
C PHE A 140 -3.20 -9.33 -7.73
N VAL A 141 -2.89 -9.74 -6.52
CA VAL A 141 -2.85 -8.92 -5.32
C VAL A 141 -1.40 -8.67 -4.94
N ASN A 142 -0.95 -7.42 -4.95
CA ASN A 142 0.35 -7.06 -4.37
C ASN A 142 0.16 -6.79 -2.88
N ALA A 143 0.40 -7.80 -2.07
CA ALA A 143 0.22 -7.75 -0.64
C ALA A 143 1.36 -7.02 0.09
N HIS A 144 1.17 -6.73 1.37
CA HIS A 144 2.22 -6.14 2.20
C HIS A 144 3.37 -7.13 2.46
N GLY A 145 3.03 -8.37 2.80
CA GLY A 145 3.97 -9.50 2.81
C GLY A 145 5.24 -9.25 3.63
N THR A 146 5.11 -8.90 4.89
CA THR A 146 6.26 -8.55 5.74
C THR A 146 7.11 -9.74 6.16
N ALA A 147 6.70 -10.96 5.86
CA ALA A 147 7.31 -12.19 6.34
C ALA A 147 7.33 -12.31 7.88
N THR A 148 6.52 -11.54 8.59
CA THR A 148 6.29 -11.70 10.02
C THR A 148 5.10 -12.62 10.26
N LEU A 149 5.16 -13.43 11.34
CA LEU A 149 4.17 -14.46 11.60
C LEU A 149 2.73 -13.94 11.58
N TYR A 150 2.46 -12.93 12.39
CA TYR A 150 1.10 -12.44 12.60
C TYR A 150 0.58 -11.56 11.46
N ASN A 151 1.45 -10.77 10.82
CA ASN A 151 1.00 -9.89 9.75
C ASN A 151 0.60 -10.69 8.50
N ASP A 152 1.43 -11.64 8.07
CA ASP A 152 1.13 -12.43 6.88
C ASP A 152 -0.10 -13.33 7.11
N GLU A 153 -0.28 -13.87 8.32
CA GLU A 153 -1.47 -14.61 8.69
C GLU A 153 -2.72 -13.72 8.62
N MET A 154 -2.68 -12.55 9.24
CA MET A 154 -3.78 -11.59 9.21
C MET A 154 -4.12 -11.16 7.79
N GLU A 155 -3.11 -10.87 6.98
CA GLU A 155 -3.30 -10.42 5.60
C GLU A 155 -3.90 -11.51 4.72
N SER A 156 -3.46 -12.76 4.88
CA SER A 156 -4.05 -13.91 4.17
C SER A 156 -5.52 -14.12 4.55
N ILE A 157 -5.87 -13.95 5.84
CA ILE A 157 -7.26 -14.01 6.30
C ILE A 157 -8.08 -12.87 5.68
N ALA A 158 -7.54 -11.65 5.61
CA ALA A 158 -8.23 -10.51 5.00
C ALA A 158 -8.48 -10.72 3.50
N ILE A 159 -7.49 -11.23 2.76
CA ILE A 159 -7.59 -11.58 1.33
C ILE A 159 -8.67 -12.64 1.12
N ASN A 160 -8.66 -13.72 1.91
CA ASN A 160 -9.68 -14.77 1.86
C ASN A 160 -11.08 -14.22 2.15
N ARG A 161 -11.24 -13.43 3.21
CA ARG A 161 -12.52 -12.79 3.57
C ARG A 161 -13.04 -11.85 2.47
N ALA A 162 -12.15 -11.25 1.71
CA ALA A 162 -12.51 -10.40 0.57
C ALA A 162 -12.93 -11.20 -0.68
N GLY A 163 -12.88 -12.54 -0.64
CA GLY A 163 -13.20 -13.42 -1.75
C GLY A 163 -12.09 -13.49 -2.81
N LEU A 164 -10.85 -13.16 -2.44
CA LEU A 164 -9.72 -13.08 -3.38
C LEU A 164 -8.76 -14.27 -3.28
N SER A 165 -9.22 -15.40 -2.75
CA SER A 165 -8.37 -16.60 -2.52
C SER A 165 -7.82 -17.21 -3.81
N ASP A 166 -8.52 -17.05 -4.92
CA ASP A 166 -8.14 -17.57 -6.23
C ASP A 166 -7.30 -16.57 -7.06
N VAL A 167 -7.09 -15.36 -6.53
CA VAL A 167 -6.26 -14.34 -7.17
C VAL A 167 -4.81 -14.53 -6.74
N PRO A 168 -3.84 -14.58 -7.66
CA PRO A 168 -2.41 -14.68 -7.32
C PRO A 168 -1.93 -13.56 -6.38
N VAL A 169 -1.09 -13.90 -5.40
CA VAL A 169 -0.51 -12.97 -4.43
C VAL A 169 1.00 -12.89 -4.60
#